data_67c5ece624741485a9508b7c8e795ad0
#
_entry.id   67c5ece624741485a9508b7c8e795ad0
#
_cell.length_a   1.000
_cell.length_b   1.000
_cell.length_c   1.000
_cell.angle_alpha   90.00
_cell.angle_beta   90.00
_cell.angle_gamma   90.00
#
_symmetry.space_group_name_H-M   'P 1'
#
loop_
_entity.id
_entity.type
_entity.pdbx_description
1 polymer ?
#
loop_
_entity_poly.entity_id
_entity_poly.type
_entity_poly.pdbx_seq_one_letter_code
_entity_poly.pdbx_strand_id
1 'polypeptide(L)'
;MHMTMTDWQIEMPATPETFAADVGVAFENFKEVGAANLRICKISESRVRTMTIWPDAETAEFAIEAIKEVATSFSGVTLTVSEDGPLLAEYN
;
A
#
# COMPACT_ATOMS: atom_id res chain seq x y z
N MET A 1 6.74 -8.19 14.35
CA MET A 1 6.29 -7.73 13.04
C MET A 1 6.16 -6.21 12.99
N HIS A 2 6.22 -5.66 11.82
CA HIS A 2 6.16 -4.22 11.60
C HIS A 2 4.98 -3.90 10.68
N MET A 3 4.31 -2.78 10.90
CA MET A 3 3.14 -2.38 10.10
C MET A 3 3.39 -1.03 9.44
N THR A 4 3.00 -0.91 8.17
CA THR A 4 3.00 0.37 7.45
C THR A 4 1.59 0.76 7.04
N MET A 5 1.31 2.05 7.07
CA MET A 5 0.07 2.63 6.53
C MET A 5 0.46 3.69 5.52
N THR A 6 -0.02 3.53 4.29
CA THR A 6 0.24 4.49 3.22
C THR A 6 -1.07 4.92 2.58
N ASP A 7 -1.25 6.23 2.42
CA ASP A 7 -2.40 6.79 1.72
C ASP A 7 -1.93 7.28 0.36
N TRP A 8 -2.71 6.95 -0.67
CA TRP A 8 -2.41 7.29 -2.06
C TRP A 8 -3.56 8.11 -2.63
N GLN A 9 -3.23 9.21 -3.26
CA GLN A 9 -4.20 10.00 -4.00
C GLN A 9 -4.19 9.60 -5.46
N ILE A 10 -5.37 9.41 -6.04
CA ILE A 10 -5.57 9.01 -7.43
C ILE A 10 -6.25 10.16 -8.15
N GLU A 11 -5.71 10.62 -9.28
CA GLU A 11 -6.29 11.73 -10.06
C GLU A 11 -7.63 11.39 -10.67
N MET A 12 -7.80 10.15 -11.11
CA MET A 12 -9.06 9.72 -11.72
C MET A 12 -9.85 8.87 -10.74
N PRO A 13 -11.15 9.14 -10.58
CA PRO A 13 -11.99 8.29 -9.72
C PRO A 13 -11.92 6.85 -10.19
N ALA A 14 -11.61 5.94 -9.27
CA ALA A 14 -11.55 4.54 -9.60
C ALA A 14 -12.97 3.98 -9.75
N THR A 15 -13.28 3.44 -10.93
CA THR A 15 -14.50 2.66 -11.08
C THR A 15 -14.29 1.29 -10.42
N PRO A 16 -15.35 0.54 -10.09
CA PRO A 16 -15.17 -0.79 -9.50
C PRO A 16 -14.29 -1.71 -10.37
N GLU A 17 -14.38 -1.62 -11.68
CA GLU A 17 -13.59 -2.45 -12.59
C GLU A 17 -12.12 -2.04 -12.60
N THR A 18 -11.83 -0.76 -12.74
CA THR A 18 -10.45 -0.27 -12.77
C THR A 18 -9.80 -0.43 -11.40
N PHE A 19 -10.54 -0.23 -10.32
CA PHE A 19 -10.06 -0.39 -8.97
C PHE A 19 -9.66 -1.85 -8.70
N ALA A 20 -10.48 -2.81 -9.13
CA ALA A 20 -10.18 -4.22 -8.96
C ALA A 20 -8.89 -4.62 -9.69
N ALA A 21 -8.68 -4.12 -10.91
CA ALA A 21 -7.48 -4.39 -11.67
C ALA A 21 -6.24 -3.78 -10.99
N ASP A 22 -6.32 -2.54 -10.55
CA ASP A 22 -5.22 -1.84 -9.89
C ASP A 22 -4.87 -2.48 -8.54
N VAL A 23 -5.86 -2.91 -7.79
CA VAL A 23 -5.68 -3.62 -6.52
C VAL A 23 -4.93 -4.94 -6.75
N GLY A 24 -5.28 -5.67 -7.81
CA GLY A 24 -4.59 -6.92 -8.16
C GLY A 24 -3.11 -6.71 -8.39
N VAL A 25 -2.74 -5.67 -9.15
CA VAL A 25 -1.34 -5.32 -9.40
C VAL A 25 -0.64 -4.93 -8.10
N ALA A 26 -1.28 -4.11 -7.28
CA ALA A 26 -0.72 -3.68 -5.99
C ALA A 26 -0.46 -4.88 -5.07
N PHE A 27 -1.39 -5.83 -4.96
CA PHE A 27 -1.20 -7.04 -4.16
C PHE A 27 0.04 -7.83 -4.61
N GLU A 28 0.22 -8.01 -5.92
CA GLU A 28 1.38 -8.73 -6.44
C GLU A 28 2.68 -8.01 -6.12
N ASN A 29 2.73 -6.69 -6.29
CA ASN A 29 3.92 -5.91 -5.99
C ASN A 29 4.29 -5.99 -4.51
N PHE A 30 3.31 -5.89 -3.62
CA PHE A 30 3.57 -5.95 -2.16
C PHE A 30 4.04 -7.35 -1.75
N LYS A 31 3.47 -8.39 -2.32
CA LYS A 31 3.91 -9.77 -2.07
C LYS A 31 5.35 -9.99 -2.49
N GLU A 32 5.74 -9.48 -3.66
CA GLU A 32 7.08 -9.64 -4.19
C GLU A 32 8.14 -9.00 -3.29
N VAL A 33 7.81 -7.91 -2.61
CA VAL A 33 8.74 -7.24 -1.70
C VAL A 33 8.61 -7.70 -0.25
N GLY A 34 7.87 -8.77 0.01
CA GLY A 34 7.89 -9.46 1.29
C GLY A 34 6.75 -9.20 2.24
N ALA A 35 5.62 -8.66 1.77
CA ALA A 35 4.47 -8.43 2.64
C ALA A 35 3.90 -9.75 3.20
N ALA A 36 3.66 -9.78 4.51
CA ALA A 36 3.03 -10.92 5.16
C ALA A 36 1.50 -10.83 5.11
N ASN A 37 0.97 -9.61 5.08
CA ASN A 37 -0.48 -9.36 5.02
C ASN A 37 -0.68 -7.98 4.42
N LEU A 38 -1.77 -7.79 3.70
CA LEU A 38 -2.10 -6.51 3.08
C LEU A 38 -3.61 -6.31 3.05
N ARG A 39 -4.03 -5.11 3.43
CA ARG A 39 -5.40 -4.66 3.30
C ARG A 39 -5.42 -3.34 2.55
N ILE A 40 -6.34 -3.18 1.62
CA ILE A 40 -6.52 -1.95 0.87
C ILE A 40 -7.94 -1.45 1.10
N CYS A 41 -8.06 -0.19 1.50
CA CYS A 41 -9.35 0.43 1.80
C CYS A 41 -9.53 1.68 0.94
N LYS A 42 -10.70 1.81 0.33
CA LYS A 42 -11.07 3.02 -0.40
C LYS A 42 -11.63 4.03 0.60
N ILE A 43 -10.88 5.11 0.83
CA ILE A 43 -11.27 6.16 1.78
C ILE A 43 -12.26 7.14 1.13
N SER A 44 -12.01 7.50 -0.13
CA SER A 44 -12.87 8.37 -0.91
C SER A 44 -12.75 8.01 -2.38
N GLU A 45 -13.42 8.72 -3.27
CA GLU A 45 -13.32 8.47 -4.70
C GLU A 45 -11.91 8.65 -5.25
N SER A 46 -11.10 9.49 -4.59
CA SER A 46 -9.76 9.82 -5.07
C SER A 46 -8.64 9.39 -4.11
N ARG A 47 -8.96 8.67 -3.02
CA ARG A 47 -7.96 8.29 -2.03
C ARG A 47 -8.12 6.85 -1.56
N VAL A 48 -7.00 6.12 -1.55
CA VAL A 48 -6.97 4.75 -1.03
C VAL A 48 -5.90 4.64 0.05
N ARG A 49 -6.13 3.75 1.01
CA ARG A 49 -5.20 3.46 2.10
C ARG A 49 -4.77 2.01 2.02
N THR A 50 -3.46 1.78 2.12
CA THR A 50 -2.92 0.43 2.25
C THR A 50 -2.40 0.23 3.66
N MET A 51 -2.73 -0.91 4.26
CA MET A 51 -2.26 -1.31 5.58
C MET A 51 -1.55 -2.64 5.40
N THR A 52 -0.24 -2.65 5.64
CA THR A 52 0.60 -3.81 5.33
C THR A 52 1.34 -4.27 6.57
N ILE A 53 1.37 -5.58 6.79
CA ILE A 53 2.17 -6.20 7.84
C ILE A 53 3.39 -6.84 7.20
N TRP A 54 4.57 -6.52 7.74
CA TRP A 54 5.87 -7.01 7.28
C TRP A 54 6.51 -7.86 8.37
N PRO A 55 7.37 -8.83 7.99
CA PRO A 55 8.07 -9.67 8.97
C PRO A 55 8.89 -8.86 9.99
N ASP A 56 9.51 -7.77 9.55
CA ASP A 56 10.36 -6.92 10.38
C ASP A 56 10.43 -5.49 9.82
N ALA A 57 11.01 -4.59 10.61
CA ALA A 57 11.14 -3.18 10.24
C ALA A 57 12.06 -2.96 9.04
N GLU A 58 13.11 -3.76 8.93
CA GLU A 58 14.08 -3.65 7.82
C GLU A 58 13.43 -3.99 6.49
N THR A 59 12.65 -5.07 6.44
CA THR A 59 11.88 -5.45 5.25
C THR A 59 10.88 -4.37 4.88
N ALA A 60 10.18 -3.81 5.88
CA ALA A 60 9.22 -2.72 5.66
C ALA A 60 9.88 -1.50 5.05
N GLU A 61 11.01 -1.07 5.57
CA GLU A 61 11.74 0.09 5.08
C GLU A 61 12.18 -0.09 3.62
N PHE A 62 12.78 -1.23 3.32
CA PHE A 62 13.20 -1.57 1.97
C PHE A 62 12.01 -1.60 1.01
N ALA A 63 10.92 -2.23 1.43
CA ALA A 63 9.73 -2.39 0.61
C ALA A 63 9.05 -1.05 0.29
N ILE A 64 8.95 -0.16 1.27
CA ILE A 64 8.32 1.15 1.07
C ILE A 64 9.14 1.98 0.07
N GLU A 65 10.46 1.95 0.14
CA GLU A 65 11.29 2.66 -0.83
C GLU A 65 11.09 2.10 -2.26
N ALA A 66 11.05 0.77 -2.41
CA ALA A 66 10.78 0.14 -3.69
C ALA A 66 9.40 0.50 -4.24
N ILE A 67 8.38 0.52 -3.37
CA ILE A 67 7.01 0.87 -3.74
C ILE A 67 6.93 2.33 -4.19
N LYS A 68 7.63 3.24 -3.51
CA LYS A 68 7.68 4.65 -3.90
C LYS A 68 8.27 4.81 -5.31
N GLU A 69 9.33 4.09 -5.61
CA GLU A 69 9.95 4.13 -6.95
C GLU A 69 8.97 3.65 -8.02
N VAL A 70 8.27 2.55 -7.77
CA VAL A 70 7.26 2.04 -8.71
C VAL A 70 6.13 3.04 -8.87
N ALA A 71 5.65 3.62 -7.77
CA ALA A 71 4.54 4.58 -7.81
C ALA A 71 4.87 5.84 -8.61
N THR A 72 6.12 6.30 -8.57
CA THR A 72 6.52 7.49 -9.36
C THR A 72 6.46 7.25 -10.86
N SER A 73 6.45 6.00 -11.31
CA SER A 73 6.33 5.66 -12.72
C SER A 73 4.87 5.67 -13.21
N PHE A 74 3.90 5.75 -12.31
CA PHE A 74 2.48 5.83 -12.67
C PHE A 74 2.01 7.28 -12.57
N SER A 75 1.46 7.80 -13.67
CA SER A 75 0.87 9.14 -13.65
C SER A 75 -0.45 9.12 -12.89
N GLY A 76 -0.71 10.17 -12.10
CA GLY A 76 -1.97 10.30 -11.40
C GLY A 76 -2.04 9.57 -10.06
N VAL A 77 -0.93 9.03 -9.56
CA VAL A 77 -0.87 8.39 -8.25
C VAL A 77 0.16 9.11 -7.39
N THR A 78 -0.25 9.60 -6.23
CA THR A 78 0.62 10.36 -5.33
C THR A 78 0.53 9.82 -3.91
N LEU A 79 1.67 9.54 -3.30
CA LEU A 79 1.74 9.16 -1.88
C LEU A 79 1.53 10.41 -1.03
N THR A 80 0.49 10.43 -0.20
CA THR A 80 0.15 11.59 0.64
C THR A 80 0.45 11.36 2.11
N VAL A 81 0.36 10.12 2.60
CA VAL A 81 0.66 9.76 3.99
C VAL A 81 1.48 8.49 4.01
N SER A 82 2.52 8.47 4.84
CA SER A 82 3.32 7.27 5.07
C SER A 82 3.68 7.23 6.55
N GLU A 83 3.11 6.27 7.25
CA GLU A 83 3.34 6.06 8.68
C GLU A 83 3.65 4.59 8.93
N ASP A 84 4.47 4.31 9.94
CA ASP A 84 4.84 2.95 10.26
C ASP A 84 5.18 2.80 11.75
N GLY A 85 5.15 1.57 12.21
CA GLY A 85 5.50 1.24 13.59
C GLY A 85 5.44 -0.25 13.84
N PRO A 86 5.94 -0.69 15.02
CA PRO A 86 5.85 -2.10 15.38
C PRO A 86 4.39 -2.50 15.59
N LEU A 87 4.05 -3.71 15.14
CA LEU A 87 2.72 -4.26 15.36
C LEU A 87 2.61 -4.72 16.82
N LEU A 88 1.69 -4.12 17.57
CA LEU A 88 1.52 -4.42 18.99
C LEU A 88 0.52 -5.54 19.25
N ALA A 89 -0.52 -5.65 18.44
CA ALA A 89 -1.56 -6.65 18.60
C ALA A 89 -2.26 -6.94 17.29
N GLU A 90 -2.70 -8.18 17.12
CA GLU A 90 -3.45 -8.60 15.94
C GLU A 90 -4.59 -9.51 16.38
N TYR A 91 -5.77 -9.29 15.82
CA TYR A 91 -6.95 -10.13 16.04
C TYR A 91 -7.56 -10.51 14.69
N ASN A 92 -7.75 -11.80 14.50
CA ASN A 92 -8.36 -12.35 13.30
C ASN A 92 -9.62 -13.12 13.61
#